data_704fbe474f4976562882f7497dbd4592
#
_entry.id   704fbe474f4976562882f7497dbd4592
#
_cell.length_a   1.000
_cell.length_b   1.000
_cell.length_c   1.000
_cell.angle_alpha   90.00
_cell.angle_beta   90.00
_cell.angle_gamma   90.00
#
_symmetry.space_group_name_H-M   'P 1'
#
loop_
_entity.id
_entity.type
_entity.pdbx_description
1 polymer ?
#
loop_
_entity_poly.entity_id
_entity_poly.type
_entity_poly.pdbx_seq_one_letter_code
_entity_poly.pdbx_strand_id
1 'polypeptide(L)'
;MKKAALHNLGCKVNAYETEAMQELLEKNGYEIVPFHDLADVYVINTCSVTNMADRKSRQMIHRARKQNPDAVIVAAGCYVQAQADMGELDENIDIVIGNNKKKDLIRLLEEYFKEDISEQMQEVIDINHTFEYESLHLSRTAEHTRAYLKVQDGCNQFCTYCIIPYARGRVRSRKKEDVVEEVRTLAEHGYQEVVLTGIHLSSYGLEWKDENGKQTEGLLDLIRAVHEVEGIKRIRLGSLEPRIVTEEFAKELACLPKICPHFHLSLQSGCDATLKRMNRRYDAAEYREKCELLRKYFENPALTTDVIVGFPQESEEEFEASRDFVDSINFYETHIFKYSKRQGTKAAKMDGQIPEHEKTRRSNIMLELNRKKMQRYEEGWLGKKVEVLFEEMTERDGKNYVTGHTKEYLRIGVPCEPEQADRWINQLKEIELTSLSQIMH
;
A
#
# COMPACT_ATOMS: atom_id res chain seq x y z
N MET A 1 13.89 12.99 28.28
CA MET A 1 13.58 12.80 26.85
C MET A 1 12.15 12.33 26.79
N LYS A 2 11.28 12.95 25.97
CA LYS A 2 9.87 12.52 25.84
C LYS A 2 9.82 11.24 25.04
N LYS A 3 8.90 10.35 25.38
CA LYS A 3 8.67 9.08 24.68
C LYS A 3 7.54 9.25 23.66
N ALA A 4 7.73 8.71 22.46
CA ALA A 4 6.73 8.66 21.44
C ALA A 4 6.49 7.23 20.95
N ALA A 5 5.22 6.87 20.74
CA ALA A 5 4.82 5.58 20.20
C ALA A 5 3.98 5.80 18.95
N LEU A 6 4.29 5.08 17.88
CA LEU A 6 3.57 5.21 16.61
C LEU A 6 2.78 3.94 16.29
N HIS A 7 1.66 4.11 15.60
CA HIS A 7 0.87 3.00 15.07
C HIS A 7 0.42 3.28 13.65
N ASN A 8 0.79 2.37 12.73
CA ASN A 8 0.39 2.44 11.34
C ASN A 8 -0.86 1.61 11.08
N LEU A 9 -1.82 2.20 10.39
CA LEU A 9 -3.00 1.52 9.88
C LEU A 9 -3.10 1.73 8.37
N GLY A 10 -3.38 0.66 7.61
CA GLY A 10 -3.74 0.78 6.21
C GLY A 10 -2.67 0.35 5.22
N CYS A 11 -2.35 1.21 4.25
CA CYS A 11 -1.59 0.85 3.05
C CYS A 11 -0.09 1.18 3.16
N LYS A 12 0.68 0.77 2.13
CA LYS A 12 2.12 1.06 2.01
C LYS A 12 2.43 2.57 2.02
N VAL A 13 1.51 3.42 1.54
CA VAL A 13 1.65 4.88 1.63
C VAL A 13 1.60 5.34 3.08
N ASN A 14 0.66 4.80 3.89
CA ASN A 14 0.62 5.10 5.32
C ASN A 14 1.86 4.57 6.04
N ALA A 15 2.39 3.40 5.66
CA ALA A 15 3.61 2.87 6.24
C ALA A 15 4.78 3.83 6.03
N TYR A 16 5.02 4.27 4.79
CA TYR A 16 6.02 5.28 4.48
C TYR A 16 5.84 6.58 5.31
N GLU A 17 4.60 7.09 5.36
CA GLU A 17 4.30 8.32 6.11
C GLU A 17 4.52 8.15 7.61
N THR A 18 4.25 6.96 8.17
CA THR A 18 4.48 6.66 9.60
C THR A 18 5.97 6.60 9.90
N GLU A 19 6.76 5.94 9.07
CA GLU A 19 8.21 5.88 9.21
C GLU A 19 8.86 7.28 9.09
N ALA A 20 8.38 8.11 8.16
CA ALA A 20 8.83 9.48 8.04
C ALA A 20 8.49 10.34 9.29
N MET A 21 7.29 10.19 9.86
CA MET A 21 6.93 10.84 11.12
C MET A 21 7.77 10.33 12.30
N GLN A 22 8.10 9.04 12.32
CA GLN A 22 9.00 8.49 13.33
C GLN A 22 10.40 9.11 13.24
N GLU A 23 10.96 9.19 12.03
CA GLU A 23 12.27 9.82 11.84
C GLU A 23 12.27 11.31 12.22
N LEU A 24 11.17 12.04 11.96
CA LEU A 24 11.00 13.41 12.42
C LEU A 24 11.04 13.50 13.96
N LEU A 25 10.35 12.60 14.66
CA LEU A 25 10.36 12.55 16.13
C LEU A 25 11.75 12.23 16.68
N GLU A 26 12.42 11.22 16.14
CA GLU A 26 13.80 10.84 16.55
C GLU A 26 14.78 12.02 16.39
N LYS A 27 14.75 12.71 15.23
CA LYS A 27 15.60 13.89 14.96
C LYS A 27 15.33 15.06 15.90
N ASN A 28 14.15 15.11 16.50
CA ASN A 28 13.77 16.14 17.46
C ASN A 28 13.81 15.66 18.92
N GLY A 29 14.55 14.58 19.19
CA GLY A 29 14.89 14.16 20.55
C GLY A 29 13.81 13.36 21.28
N TYR A 30 12.87 12.74 20.56
CA TYR A 30 11.94 11.77 21.13
C TYR A 30 12.57 10.38 21.16
N GLU A 31 12.34 9.64 22.22
CA GLU A 31 12.62 8.20 22.31
C GLU A 31 11.44 7.43 21.74
N ILE A 32 11.66 6.61 20.70
CA ILE A 32 10.61 5.78 20.15
C ILE A 32 10.46 4.51 20.97
N VAL A 33 9.25 4.22 21.40
CA VAL A 33 8.90 3.05 22.20
C VAL A 33 7.79 2.24 21.53
N PRO A 34 7.66 0.93 21.81
CA PRO A 34 6.55 0.11 21.31
C PRO A 34 5.19 0.71 21.70
N PHE A 35 4.19 0.57 20.81
CA PHE A 35 2.87 1.19 21.02
C PHE A 35 2.14 0.70 22.28
N HIS A 36 2.49 -0.45 22.82
CA HIS A 36 1.93 -0.98 24.06
C HIS A 36 2.61 -0.46 25.33
N ASP A 37 3.72 0.27 25.21
CA ASP A 37 4.43 0.90 26.33
C ASP A 37 3.84 2.27 26.65
N LEU A 38 4.16 2.79 27.83
CA LEU A 38 3.78 4.13 28.23
C LEU A 38 4.61 5.16 27.44
N ALA A 39 3.93 6.05 26.76
CA ALA A 39 4.53 7.15 26.00
C ALA A 39 3.88 8.49 26.37
N ASP A 40 4.63 9.58 26.17
CA ASP A 40 4.12 10.96 26.34
C ASP A 40 3.30 11.40 25.11
N VAL A 41 3.58 10.80 23.94
CA VAL A 41 2.91 11.08 22.67
C VAL A 41 2.58 9.77 21.97
N TYR A 42 1.33 9.61 21.54
CA TYR A 42 0.92 8.52 20.65
C TYR A 42 0.53 9.10 19.30
N VAL A 43 1.16 8.64 18.23
CA VAL A 43 0.84 9.02 16.84
C VAL A 43 0.18 7.87 16.13
N ILE A 44 -1.09 8.02 15.77
CA ILE A 44 -1.87 7.02 15.04
C ILE A 44 -2.09 7.49 13.60
N ASN A 45 -1.39 6.87 12.63
CA ASN A 45 -1.63 7.12 11.22
C ASN A 45 -2.81 6.28 10.74
N THR A 46 -3.94 6.94 10.54
CA THR A 46 -5.27 6.34 10.38
C THR A 46 -5.60 5.97 8.95
N CYS A 47 -6.44 4.95 8.79
CA CYS A 47 -6.93 4.47 7.49
C CYS A 47 -8.45 4.57 7.40
N SER A 48 -8.98 4.80 6.18
CA SER A 48 -10.41 4.94 5.90
C SER A 48 -10.87 4.17 4.66
N VAL A 49 -10.11 3.15 4.20
CA VAL A 49 -10.47 2.38 2.98
C VAL A 49 -11.72 1.53 3.18
N THR A 50 -11.94 0.99 4.40
CA THR A 50 -13.12 0.20 4.76
C THR A 50 -13.70 0.63 6.10
N ASN A 51 -14.97 0.28 6.40
CA ASN A 51 -15.56 0.51 7.73
C ASN A 51 -14.77 -0.20 8.85
N MET A 52 -14.15 -1.34 8.54
CA MET A 52 -13.29 -2.02 9.50
C MET A 52 -12.01 -1.21 9.78
N ALA A 53 -11.45 -0.54 8.78
CA ALA A 53 -10.30 0.34 8.95
C ALA A 53 -10.66 1.55 9.83
N ASP A 54 -11.81 2.17 9.64
CA ASP A 54 -12.31 3.25 10.52
C ASP A 54 -12.48 2.76 11.97
N ARG A 55 -13.10 1.58 12.13
CA ARG A 55 -13.26 0.97 13.46
C ARG A 55 -11.91 0.73 14.14
N LYS A 56 -10.94 0.19 13.42
CA LYS A 56 -9.59 -0.03 13.94
C LYS A 56 -8.91 1.30 14.29
N SER A 57 -9.07 2.34 13.47
CA SER A 57 -8.55 3.68 13.75
C SER A 57 -9.07 4.22 15.07
N ARG A 58 -10.39 4.20 15.29
CA ARG A 58 -11.01 4.59 16.58
C ARG A 58 -10.52 3.73 17.75
N GLN A 59 -10.46 2.41 17.56
CA GLN A 59 -9.99 1.50 18.62
C GLN A 59 -8.57 1.82 19.08
N MET A 60 -7.67 2.17 18.14
CA MET A 60 -6.28 2.50 18.48
C MET A 60 -6.18 3.86 19.18
N ILE A 61 -6.98 4.86 18.76
CA ILE A 61 -7.08 6.16 19.43
C ILE A 61 -7.56 5.97 20.89
N HIS A 62 -8.67 5.28 21.09
CA HIS A 62 -9.22 5.03 22.43
C HIS A 62 -8.29 4.16 23.29
N ARG A 63 -7.57 3.21 22.68
CA ARG A 63 -6.57 2.40 23.37
C ARG A 63 -5.41 3.27 23.88
N ALA A 64 -4.88 4.17 23.07
CA ALA A 64 -3.82 5.08 23.46
C ALA A 64 -4.26 5.98 24.63
N ARG A 65 -5.44 6.59 24.56
CA ARG A 65 -6.01 7.40 25.66
C ARG A 65 -6.19 6.62 26.96
N LYS A 66 -6.69 5.36 26.85
CA LYS A 66 -6.86 4.49 28.02
C LYS A 66 -5.50 4.08 28.64
N GLN A 67 -4.49 3.91 27.81
CA GLN A 67 -3.14 3.44 28.23
C GLN A 67 -2.40 4.54 29.02
N ASN A 68 -2.47 5.78 28.53
CA ASN A 68 -1.96 6.96 29.24
C ASN A 68 -2.95 8.14 29.07
N PRO A 69 -3.78 8.44 30.09
CA PRO A 69 -4.72 9.56 30.03
C PRO A 69 -4.07 10.93 29.85
N ASP A 70 -2.82 11.08 30.29
CA ASP A 70 -2.07 12.34 30.24
C ASP A 70 -1.23 12.50 28.95
N ALA A 71 -1.19 11.49 28.09
CA ALA A 71 -0.44 11.55 26.85
C ALA A 71 -1.14 12.43 25.79
N VAL A 72 -0.35 13.03 24.92
CA VAL A 72 -0.84 13.71 23.72
C VAL A 72 -1.17 12.68 22.64
N ILE A 73 -2.42 12.63 22.24
CA ILE A 73 -2.90 11.73 21.17
C ILE A 73 -2.95 12.49 19.86
N VAL A 74 -2.06 12.14 18.95
CA VAL A 74 -2.02 12.66 17.59
C VAL A 74 -2.67 11.65 16.64
N ALA A 75 -3.71 12.05 15.95
CA ALA A 75 -4.29 11.24 14.88
C ALA A 75 -4.04 11.91 13.53
N ALA A 76 -3.43 11.15 12.60
CA ALA A 76 -3.10 11.64 11.27
C ALA A 76 -3.75 10.77 10.18
N GLY A 77 -3.89 11.28 8.97
CA GLY A 77 -4.21 10.46 7.79
C GLY A 77 -5.67 10.46 7.35
N CYS A 78 -6.06 9.37 6.64
CA CYS A 78 -7.30 9.37 5.85
C CYS A 78 -8.59 9.43 6.69
N TYR A 79 -8.63 8.75 7.83
CA TYR A 79 -9.82 8.72 8.67
C TYR A 79 -10.10 10.11 9.25
N VAL A 80 -9.09 10.74 9.86
CA VAL A 80 -9.29 12.07 10.48
C VAL A 80 -9.52 13.17 9.45
N GLN A 81 -8.91 13.10 8.26
CA GLN A 81 -9.24 14.00 7.16
C GLN A 81 -10.73 13.92 6.78
N ALA A 82 -11.25 12.71 6.59
CA ALA A 82 -12.64 12.51 6.22
C ALA A 82 -13.61 12.91 7.35
N GLN A 83 -13.25 12.71 8.62
CA GLN A 83 -14.08 13.09 9.77
C GLN A 83 -14.09 14.60 10.00
N ALA A 84 -12.96 15.28 9.81
CA ALA A 84 -12.88 16.74 9.90
C ALA A 84 -13.80 17.42 8.86
N ASP A 85 -13.81 16.90 7.62
CA ASP A 85 -14.69 17.41 6.56
C ASP A 85 -16.18 17.20 6.88
N MET A 86 -16.53 16.24 7.77
CA MET A 86 -17.89 16.00 8.23
C MET A 86 -18.23 16.68 9.57
N GLY A 87 -17.24 17.26 10.26
CA GLY A 87 -17.42 17.84 11.59
C GLY A 87 -17.61 16.80 12.70
N GLU A 88 -17.11 15.58 12.52
CA GLU A 88 -17.31 14.42 13.41
C GLU A 88 -16.00 13.92 14.06
N LEU A 89 -15.13 14.82 14.53
CA LEU A 89 -13.85 14.44 15.14
C LEU A 89 -14.05 13.83 16.55
N ASP A 90 -13.21 12.83 16.87
CA ASP A 90 -13.20 12.13 18.15
C ASP A 90 -12.55 13.02 19.23
N GLU A 91 -13.22 13.22 20.36
CA GLU A 91 -12.76 14.03 21.49
C GLU A 91 -11.53 13.46 22.21
N ASN A 92 -11.19 12.19 21.99
CA ASN A 92 -9.98 11.57 22.53
C ASN A 92 -8.71 11.94 21.78
N ILE A 93 -8.79 12.76 20.74
CA ILE A 93 -7.67 13.24 19.95
C ILE A 93 -7.32 14.65 20.40
N ASP A 94 -6.06 14.89 20.73
CA ASP A 94 -5.58 16.23 21.08
C ASP A 94 -5.10 17.00 19.84
N ILE A 95 -4.43 16.32 18.89
CA ILE A 95 -3.93 16.92 17.65
C ILE A 95 -4.42 16.12 16.45
N VAL A 96 -5.14 16.76 15.55
CA VAL A 96 -5.61 16.22 14.29
C VAL A 96 -4.73 16.72 13.15
N ILE A 97 -4.12 15.80 12.38
CA ILE A 97 -3.29 16.13 11.23
C ILE A 97 -3.89 15.53 9.97
N GLY A 98 -4.42 16.37 9.09
CA GLY A 98 -4.94 15.96 7.80
C GLY A 98 -3.86 15.40 6.87
N ASN A 99 -4.27 14.83 5.73
CA ASN A 99 -3.34 14.44 4.69
C ASN A 99 -2.64 15.67 4.09
N ASN A 100 -1.39 15.49 3.67
CA ASN A 100 -0.51 16.57 3.16
C ASN A 100 -0.07 17.60 4.23
N LYS A 101 -0.14 17.24 5.54
CA LYS A 101 0.26 18.09 6.68
C LYS A 101 1.10 17.34 7.73
N LYS A 102 1.53 16.12 7.47
CA LYS A 102 2.29 15.30 8.43
C LYS A 102 3.69 15.86 8.72
N LYS A 103 4.26 16.62 7.79
CA LYS A 103 5.52 17.35 8.01
C LYS A 103 5.45 18.36 9.16
N ASP A 104 4.25 18.83 9.50
CA ASP A 104 4.02 19.83 10.54
C ASP A 104 3.94 19.22 11.96
N LEU A 105 4.10 17.89 12.10
CA LEU A 105 3.97 17.15 13.36
C LEU A 105 4.78 17.76 14.51
N ILE A 106 6.06 18.09 14.29
CA ILE A 106 6.93 18.60 15.36
C ILE A 106 6.49 19.98 15.79
N ARG A 107 6.18 20.87 14.84
CA ARG A 107 5.67 22.22 15.13
C ARG A 107 4.41 22.16 16.00
N LEU A 108 3.45 21.31 15.63
CA LEU A 108 2.19 21.14 16.36
C LEU A 108 2.41 20.59 17.78
N LEU A 109 3.31 19.63 17.95
CA LEU A 109 3.67 19.13 19.28
C LEU A 109 4.35 20.20 20.14
N GLU A 110 5.24 21.02 19.57
CA GLU A 110 5.88 22.12 20.28
C GLU A 110 4.88 23.20 20.71
N GLU A 111 3.95 23.58 19.84
CA GLU A 111 2.87 24.53 20.14
C GLU A 111 1.99 23.97 21.26
N TYR A 112 1.55 22.71 21.15
CA TYR A 112 0.70 22.07 22.17
C TYR A 112 1.34 22.06 23.55
N PHE A 113 2.65 21.75 23.65
CA PHE A 113 3.34 21.71 24.94
C PHE A 113 3.72 23.09 25.50
N LYS A 114 3.78 24.14 24.67
CA LYS A 114 4.11 25.51 25.11
C LYS A 114 2.91 26.28 25.65
N GLU A 115 1.74 26.06 25.03
CA GLU A 115 0.56 26.90 25.25
C GLU A 115 -0.43 26.33 26.29
N ASP A 116 -0.13 25.15 26.87
CA ASP A 116 -1.04 24.42 27.78
C ASP A 116 -2.47 24.33 27.22
N ILE A 117 -2.54 23.90 25.94
CA ILE A 117 -3.76 23.90 25.13
C ILE A 117 -4.73 22.86 25.70
N SER A 118 -5.91 23.30 26.08
CA SER A 118 -7.00 22.43 26.57
C SER A 118 -7.99 22.02 25.46
N GLU A 119 -7.88 22.64 24.27
CA GLU A 119 -8.75 22.39 23.13
C GLU A 119 -8.05 21.54 22.07
N GLN A 120 -8.82 20.79 21.28
CA GLN A 120 -8.29 19.98 20.18
C GLN A 120 -7.69 20.85 19.08
N MET A 121 -6.41 20.65 18.79
CA MET A 121 -5.72 21.32 17.67
C MET A 121 -6.04 20.61 16.35
N GLN A 122 -6.26 21.36 15.27
CA GLN A 122 -6.58 20.81 13.96
C GLN A 122 -5.72 21.47 12.87
N GLU A 123 -4.87 20.67 12.23
CA GLU A 123 -4.11 21.05 11.03
C GLU A 123 -4.67 20.26 9.84
N VAL A 124 -5.82 20.68 9.34
CA VAL A 124 -6.55 20.05 8.24
C VAL A 124 -6.77 21.07 7.14
N ILE A 125 -6.48 20.70 5.90
CA ILE A 125 -6.61 21.58 4.74
C ILE A 125 -7.69 21.07 3.79
N ASP A 126 -8.19 21.95 2.92
CA ASP A 126 -9.01 21.50 1.79
C ASP A 126 -8.14 20.70 0.81
N ILE A 127 -8.13 19.39 1.04
CA ILE A 127 -7.29 18.46 0.29
C ILE A 127 -7.69 18.37 -1.20
N ASN A 128 -8.93 18.78 -1.55
CA ASN A 128 -9.41 18.77 -2.93
C ASN A 128 -8.84 19.92 -3.77
N HIS A 129 -8.41 20.99 -3.13
CA HIS A 129 -7.80 22.15 -3.76
C HIS A 129 -6.30 22.28 -3.46
N THR A 130 -5.68 21.19 -3.02
CA THR A 130 -4.25 21.13 -2.76
C THR A 130 -3.54 20.43 -3.92
N PHE A 131 -2.54 21.10 -4.51
CA PHE A 131 -1.80 20.63 -5.69
C PHE A 131 -0.32 20.36 -5.40
N GLU A 132 0.19 20.81 -4.28
CA GLU A 132 1.57 20.58 -3.86
C GLU A 132 1.72 19.19 -3.24
N TYR A 133 2.79 18.50 -3.62
CA TYR A 133 3.17 17.23 -2.98
C TYR A 133 3.82 17.50 -1.63
N GLU A 134 3.40 16.81 -0.58
CA GLU A 134 4.03 16.88 0.73
C GLU A 134 5.39 16.17 0.73
N SER A 135 6.46 16.94 0.89
CA SER A 135 7.82 16.40 0.96
C SER A 135 8.08 15.82 2.35
N LEU A 136 7.99 14.50 2.44
CA LEU A 136 8.51 13.69 3.53
C LEU A 136 9.71 12.92 2.98
N HIS A 137 10.72 12.69 3.80
CA HIS A 137 11.93 11.99 3.42
C HIS A 137 12.25 10.92 4.45
N LEU A 138 12.79 9.80 3.97
CA LEU A 138 13.32 8.72 4.79
C LEU A 138 14.82 8.55 4.50
N SER A 139 15.62 8.50 5.55
CA SER A 139 17.02 8.07 5.45
C SER A 139 17.17 6.58 5.77
N ARG A 140 16.25 6.02 6.56
CA ARG A 140 16.18 4.59 6.90
C ARG A 140 14.74 4.19 7.17
N THR A 141 14.42 2.92 7.04
CA THR A 141 13.15 2.34 7.49
C THR A 141 13.34 1.70 8.86
N ALA A 142 12.33 1.81 9.72
CA ALA A 142 12.43 1.32 11.09
C ALA A 142 12.20 -0.20 11.19
N GLU A 143 11.33 -0.76 10.37
CA GLU A 143 10.81 -2.12 10.54
C GLU A 143 10.96 -3.00 9.28
N HIS A 144 11.49 -2.46 8.16
CA HIS A 144 11.48 -3.18 6.89
C HIS A 144 12.89 -3.28 6.26
N THR A 145 13.19 -4.42 5.70
CA THR A 145 14.39 -4.66 4.87
C THR A 145 14.21 -4.09 3.46
N ARG A 146 12.95 -3.99 2.98
CA ARG A 146 12.57 -3.34 1.73
C ARG A 146 12.04 -1.95 2.03
N ALA A 147 12.59 -0.92 1.39
CA ALA A 147 12.15 0.45 1.60
C ALA A 147 10.92 0.78 0.75
N TYR A 148 9.83 1.20 1.38
CA TYR A 148 8.70 1.79 0.67
C TYR A 148 9.01 3.25 0.34
N LEU A 149 8.75 3.67 -0.90
CA LEU A 149 8.85 5.07 -1.32
C LEU A 149 7.50 5.57 -1.82
N LYS A 150 6.94 6.53 -1.14
CA LYS A 150 5.77 7.26 -1.62
C LYS A 150 6.20 8.25 -2.70
N VAL A 151 5.85 7.98 -3.95
CA VAL A 151 6.19 8.84 -5.10
C VAL A 151 4.99 9.57 -5.67
N GLN A 152 3.76 9.18 -5.27
CA GLN A 152 2.52 9.75 -5.77
C GLN A 152 1.46 9.76 -4.67
N ASP A 153 0.60 10.78 -4.64
CA ASP A 153 -0.55 10.89 -3.72
C ASP A 153 -1.79 11.39 -4.46
N GLY A 154 -2.96 11.16 -3.85
CA GLY A 154 -4.25 11.53 -4.42
C GLY A 154 -4.67 10.68 -5.62
N CYS A 155 -5.93 10.83 -6.06
CA CYS A 155 -6.49 10.03 -7.16
C CYS A 155 -7.65 10.77 -7.85
N ASN A 156 -7.64 10.78 -9.19
CA ASN A 156 -8.69 11.40 -10.02
C ASN A 156 -9.65 10.39 -10.66
N GLN A 157 -9.66 9.12 -10.23
CA GLN A 157 -10.49 8.07 -10.85
C GLN A 157 -11.96 8.15 -10.41
N PHE A 158 -12.25 8.58 -9.18
CA PHE A 158 -13.59 8.69 -8.64
C PHE A 158 -14.43 7.41 -8.81
N CYS A 159 -13.82 6.25 -8.56
CA CYS A 159 -14.56 4.98 -8.49
C CYS A 159 -15.72 5.12 -7.50
N THR A 160 -16.89 4.61 -7.84
CA THR A 160 -18.14 4.88 -7.11
C THR A 160 -18.14 4.42 -5.66
N TYR A 161 -17.29 3.46 -5.31
CA TYR A 161 -17.12 2.90 -3.96
C TYR A 161 -16.01 3.56 -3.14
N CYS A 162 -15.17 4.41 -3.75
CA CYS A 162 -13.90 4.83 -3.19
C CYS A 162 -13.99 6.20 -2.51
N ILE A 163 -13.53 6.27 -1.26
CA ILE A 163 -13.44 7.51 -0.48
C ILE A 163 -12.13 8.27 -0.72
N ILE A 164 -11.14 7.63 -1.32
CA ILE A 164 -9.77 8.15 -1.43
C ILE A 164 -9.68 9.52 -2.14
N PRO A 165 -10.39 9.78 -3.26
CA PRO A 165 -10.36 11.12 -3.89
C PRO A 165 -10.78 12.26 -2.94
N TYR A 166 -11.58 11.95 -1.94
CA TYR A 166 -12.07 12.91 -0.94
C TYR A 166 -11.13 13.01 0.27
N ALA A 167 -10.51 11.90 0.67
CA ALA A 167 -9.61 11.86 1.81
C ALA A 167 -8.16 12.28 1.45
N ARG A 168 -7.72 12.06 0.21
CA ARG A 168 -6.35 12.36 -0.24
C ARG A 168 -6.26 13.36 -1.39
N GLY A 169 -7.40 13.83 -1.89
CA GLY A 169 -7.48 14.86 -2.91
C GLY A 169 -7.01 14.43 -4.29
N ARG A 170 -6.58 15.41 -5.08
CA ARG A 170 -6.17 15.25 -6.47
C ARG A 170 -4.79 14.63 -6.61
N VAL A 171 -4.49 14.14 -7.82
CA VAL A 171 -3.18 13.60 -8.18
C VAL A 171 -2.09 14.63 -7.91
N ARG A 172 -1.08 14.21 -7.17
CA ARG A 172 0.15 14.94 -6.90
C ARG A 172 1.31 13.97 -6.97
N SER A 173 2.35 14.34 -7.69
CA SER A 173 3.52 13.50 -7.87
C SER A 173 4.76 14.16 -7.27
N ARG A 174 5.63 13.34 -6.74
CA ARG A 174 6.93 13.76 -6.22
C ARG A 174 7.91 13.94 -7.38
N LYS A 175 8.73 14.97 -7.34
CA LYS A 175 9.74 15.21 -8.38
C LYS A 175 10.71 14.03 -8.47
N LYS A 176 11.08 13.66 -9.68
CA LYS A 176 11.96 12.53 -9.95
C LYS A 176 13.30 12.67 -9.25
N GLU A 177 13.87 13.87 -9.24
CA GLU A 177 15.15 14.20 -8.62
C GLU A 177 15.11 13.91 -7.11
N ASP A 178 14.03 14.31 -6.43
CA ASP A 178 13.86 14.09 -4.99
C ASP A 178 13.71 12.60 -4.67
N VAL A 179 13.04 11.83 -5.54
CA VAL A 179 12.91 10.37 -5.38
C VAL A 179 14.27 9.70 -5.57
N VAL A 180 15.01 10.06 -6.60
CA VAL A 180 16.34 9.48 -6.89
C VAL A 180 17.31 9.75 -5.75
N GLU A 181 17.28 10.96 -5.16
CA GLU A 181 18.14 11.32 -4.04
C GLU A 181 17.83 10.48 -2.80
N GLU A 182 16.53 10.29 -2.47
CA GLU A 182 16.16 9.41 -1.37
C GLU A 182 16.54 7.95 -1.62
N VAL A 183 16.40 7.46 -2.86
CA VAL A 183 16.84 6.11 -3.24
C VAL A 183 18.35 5.95 -3.07
N ARG A 184 19.17 6.96 -3.38
CA ARG A 184 20.62 6.94 -3.14
C ARG A 184 20.91 6.86 -1.65
N THR A 185 20.26 7.69 -0.84
CA THR A 185 20.41 7.66 0.62
C THR A 185 20.06 6.27 1.18
N LEU A 186 18.97 5.66 0.73
CA LEU A 186 18.60 4.31 1.15
C LEU A 186 19.63 3.26 0.70
N ALA A 187 20.17 3.38 -0.53
CA ALA A 187 21.22 2.48 -1.02
C ALA A 187 22.51 2.58 -0.19
N GLU A 188 22.91 3.80 0.20
CA GLU A 188 24.06 4.05 1.09
C GLU A 188 23.85 3.42 2.48
N HIS A 189 22.62 3.34 2.96
CA HIS A 189 22.26 2.63 4.20
C HIS A 189 22.08 1.12 4.02
N GLY A 190 22.37 0.59 2.83
CA GLY A 190 22.42 -0.85 2.54
C GLY A 190 21.12 -1.47 2.09
N TYR A 191 20.06 -0.70 1.82
CA TYR A 191 18.82 -1.24 1.25
C TYR A 191 19.04 -1.74 -0.16
N GLN A 192 18.57 -2.95 -0.45
CA GLN A 192 18.76 -3.59 -1.75
C GLN A 192 17.47 -3.60 -2.61
N GLU A 193 16.28 -3.48 -2.00
CA GLU A 193 15.00 -3.41 -2.68
C GLU A 193 14.25 -2.14 -2.30
N VAL A 194 13.75 -1.41 -3.30
CA VAL A 194 12.81 -0.31 -3.13
C VAL A 194 11.46 -0.66 -3.74
N VAL A 195 10.38 -0.24 -3.07
CA VAL A 195 9.01 -0.41 -3.54
C VAL A 195 8.42 0.95 -3.87
N LEU A 196 8.34 1.30 -5.15
CA LEU A 196 7.68 2.53 -5.58
C LEU A 196 6.18 2.42 -5.31
N THR A 197 5.65 3.28 -4.46
CA THR A 197 4.26 3.24 -4.05
C THR A 197 3.56 4.57 -4.21
N GLY A 198 2.25 4.52 -4.36
CA GLY A 198 1.38 5.68 -4.46
C GLY A 198 -0.07 5.27 -4.24
N ILE A 199 -0.93 6.24 -4.11
CA ILE A 199 -2.39 6.03 -4.03
C ILE A 199 -2.93 5.53 -5.38
N HIS A 200 -2.39 6.04 -6.47
CA HIS A 200 -2.66 5.59 -7.83
C HIS A 200 -1.38 5.75 -8.66
N LEU A 201 -0.43 4.85 -8.46
CA LEU A 201 0.93 4.93 -9.02
C LEU A 201 0.94 5.19 -10.52
N SER A 202 -0.02 4.61 -11.26
CA SER A 202 -0.21 4.84 -12.71
C SER A 202 -0.54 6.28 -13.08
N SER A 203 -0.87 7.14 -12.12
CA SER A 203 -1.10 8.57 -12.34
C SER A 203 0.12 9.44 -12.07
N TYR A 204 1.28 8.85 -11.80
CA TYR A 204 2.51 9.62 -11.58
C TYR A 204 2.82 10.52 -12.78
N GLY A 205 2.99 11.81 -12.51
CA GLY A 205 3.32 12.83 -13.50
C GLY A 205 2.17 13.30 -14.42
N LEU A 206 0.92 12.80 -14.23
CA LEU A 206 -0.20 13.19 -15.08
C LEU A 206 -0.56 14.69 -14.99
N GLU A 207 -0.22 15.35 -13.89
CA GLU A 207 -0.40 16.78 -13.70
C GLU A 207 0.67 17.63 -14.40
N TRP A 208 1.81 17.05 -14.78
CA TRP A 208 2.89 17.74 -15.44
C TRP A 208 2.70 17.72 -16.95
N LYS A 209 2.36 18.88 -17.50
CA LYS A 209 2.05 19.02 -18.92
C LYS A 209 2.81 20.21 -19.51
N ASP A 210 3.21 20.04 -20.77
CA ASP A 210 3.75 21.13 -21.57
C ASP A 210 2.63 22.08 -22.04
N GLU A 211 3.00 23.12 -22.77
CA GLU A 211 2.08 24.10 -23.36
C GLU A 211 1.05 23.51 -24.31
N ASN A 212 1.30 22.31 -24.86
CA ASN A 212 0.41 21.58 -25.74
C ASN A 212 -0.48 20.58 -24.97
N GLY A 213 -0.39 20.52 -23.64
CA GLY A 213 -1.13 19.62 -22.78
C GLY A 213 -0.60 18.17 -22.78
N LYS A 214 0.56 17.91 -23.37
CA LYS A 214 1.20 16.59 -23.36
C LYS A 214 1.96 16.40 -22.04
N GLN A 215 1.82 15.20 -21.45
CA GLN A 215 2.58 14.83 -20.26
C GLN A 215 4.09 14.88 -20.54
N THR A 216 4.83 15.58 -19.68
CA THR A 216 6.28 15.78 -19.86
C THR A 216 7.12 14.68 -19.28
N GLU A 217 6.63 14.04 -18.21
CA GLU A 217 7.33 13.00 -17.49
C GLU A 217 6.32 12.02 -16.86
N GLY A 218 6.59 10.72 -16.90
CA GLY A 218 5.71 9.68 -16.41
C GLY A 218 6.39 8.66 -15.50
N LEU A 219 5.62 7.65 -15.10
CA LEU A 219 6.12 6.60 -14.22
C LEU A 219 7.32 5.85 -14.80
N LEU A 220 7.35 5.62 -16.12
CA LEU A 220 8.46 4.92 -16.78
C LEU A 220 9.77 5.71 -16.68
N ASP A 221 9.70 7.05 -16.80
CA ASP A 221 10.88 7.91 -16.67
C ASP A 221 11.44 7.88 -15.24
N LEU A 222 10.54 7.86 -14.24
CA LEU A 222 10.95 7.67 -12.85
C LEU A 222 11.60 6.31 -12.64
N ILE A 223 11.00 5.23 -13.14
CA ILE A 223 11.55 3.87 -12.99
C ILE A 223 12.94 3.76 -13.62
N ARG A 224 13.14 4.32 -14.81
CA ARG A 224 14.47 4.36 -15.46
C ARG A 224 15.49 5.09 -14.60
N ALA A 225 15.14 6.25 -14.05
CA ALA A 225 16.03 7.03 -13.20
C ALA A 225 16.41 6.30 -11.90
N VAL A 226 15.44 5.62 -11.26
CA VAL A 226 15.69 4.80 -10.07
C VAL A 226 16.53 3.57 -10.42
N HIS A 227 16.34 2.99 -11.60
CA HIS A 227 17.12 1.85 -12.06
C HIS A 227 18.64 2.16 -12.16
N GLU A 228 19.01 3.40 -12.48
CA GLU A 228 20.43 3.81 -12.57
C GLU A 228 21.11 3.97 -11.20
N VAL A 229 20.36 3.98 -10.11
CA VAL A 229 20.95 4.15 -8.76
C VAL A 229 21.75 2.89 -8.39
N GLU A 230 23.05 3.06 -8.14
CA GLU A 230 23.90 1.99 -7.64
C GLU A 230 23.49 1.54 -6.23
N GLY A 231 23.79 0.29 -5.87
CA GLY A 231 23.42 -0.29 -4.56
C GLY A 231 22.04 -0.94 -4.55
N ILE A 232 21.03 -0.32 -5.18
CA ILE A 232 19.71 -0.96 -5.34
C ILE A 232 19.80 -2.11 -6.35
N LYS A 233 19.30 -3.27 -5.95
CA LYS A 233 19.27 -4.51 -6.75
C LYS A 233 17.87 -4.84 -7.28
N ARG A 234 16.82 -4.38 -6.60
CA ARG A 234 15.44 -4.69 -6.95
C ARG A 234 14.56 -3.45 -6.87
N ILE A 235 13.69 -3.29 -7.85
CA ILE A 235 12.64 -2.27 -7.90
C ILE A 235 11.31 -2.99 -8.03
N ARG A 236 10.45 -2.84 -7.05
CA ARG A 236 9.10 -3.37 -7.07
C ARG A 236 8.09 -2.24 -7.26
N LEU A 237 7.05 -2.51 -8.02
CA LEU A 237 5.98 -1.54 -8.25
C LEU A 237 4.81 -1.82 -7.31
N GLY A 238 4.23 -0.78 -6.75
CA GLY A 238 2.95 -0.83 -6.08
C GLY A 238 1.80 -1.10 -7.07
N SER A 239 0.56 -0.96 -6.59
CA SER A 239 -0.63 -1.25 -7.41
C SER A 239 -0.70 -0.37 -8.65
N LEU A 240 -0.92 -1.02 -9.78
CA LEU A 240 -1.08 -0.39 -11.10
C LEU A 240 -2.53 -0.45 -11.57
N GLU A 241 -2.93 0.56 -12.28
CA GLU A 241 -4.17 0.54 -13.08
C GLU A 241 -3.86 -0.09 -14.44
N PRO A 242 -4.71 -1.01 -14.96
CA PRO A 242 -4.35 -1.83 -16.13
C PRO A 242 -3.91 -1.03 -17.35
N ARG A 243 -4.55 0.10 -17.64
CA ARG A 243 -4.29 0.89 -18.85
C ARG A 243 -2.91 1.50 -18.98
N ILE A 244 -2.11 1.56 -17.88
CA ILE A 244 -0.72 1.94 -17.97
C ILE A 244 0.13 0.88 -18.71
N VAL A 245 -0.33 -0.38 -18.69
CA VAL A 245 0.36 -1.49 -19.34
C VAL A 245 0.12 -1.42 -20.84
N THR A 246 0.86 -0.54 -21.52
CA THR A 246 0.99 -0.54 -22.98
C THR A 246 2.09 -1.51 -23.40
N GLU A 247 2.13 -1.85 -24.70
CA GLU A 247 3.22 -2.70 -25.22
C GLU A 247 4.59 -2.07 -25.00
N GLU A 248 4.71 -0.75 -25.21
CA GLU A 248 5.93 0.01 -24.93
C GLU A 248 6.30 -0.08 -23.44
N PHE A 249 5.37 0.16 -22.54
CA PHE A 249 5.63 0.09 -21.10
C PHE A 249 6.11 -1.29 -20.66
N ALA A 250 5.44 -2.37 -21.10
CA ALA A 250 5.84 -3.74 -20.74
C ALA A 250 7.21 -4.12 -21.31
N LYS A 251 7.49 -3.76 -22.57
CA LYS A 251 8.77 -4.00 -23.23
C LYS A 251 9.91 -3.26 -22.56
N GLU A 252 9.73 -1.99 -22.25
CA GLU A 252 10.76 -1.17 -21.60
C GLU A 252 11.06 -1.67 -20.18
N LEU A 253 10.02 -2.02 -19.40
CA LEU A 253 10.22 -2.60 -18.07
C LEU A 253 11.01 -3.92 -18.13
N ALA A 254 10.77 -4.76 -19.13
CA ALA A 254 11.49 -6.02 -19.30
C ALA A 254 12.97 -5.84 -19.64
N CYS A 255 13.35 -4.66 -20.17
CA CYS A 255 14.75 -4.31 -20.41
C CYS A 255 15.47 -3.82 -19.13
N LEU A 256 14.78 -3.66 -18.01
CA LEU A 256 15.33 -3.16 -16.75
C LEU A 256 15.53 -4.33 -15.75
N PRO A 257 16.72 -4.90 -15.62
CA PRO A 257 16.95 -6.14 -14.85
C PRO A 257 16.68 -6.03 -13.34
N LYS A 258 16.61 -4.81 -12.78
CA LYS A 258 16.24 -4.61 -11.37
C LYS A 258 14.73 -4.70 -11.14
N ILE A 259 13.89 -4.66 -12.18
CA ILE A 259 12.44 -4.77 -12.03
C ILE A 259 12.07 -6.16 -11.53
N CYS A 260 11.24 -6.19 -10.50
CA CYS A 260 10.63 -7.41 -10.01
C CYS A 260 9.45 -7.79 -10.90
N PRO A 261 9.42 -9.01 -11.50
CA PRO A 261 8.29 -9.47 -12.33
C PRO A 261 7.08 -9.86 -11.46
N HIS A 262 6.66 -8.94 -10.63
CA HIS A 262 5.46 -8.99 -9.80
C HIS A 262 4.63 -7.75 -10.08
N PHE A 263 3.43 -7.95 -10.62
CA PHE A 263 2.55 -6.86 -11.02
C PHE A 263 1.18 -7.01 -10.36
N HIS A 264 0.86 -6.07 -9.48
CA HIS A 264 -0.46 -5.96 -8.92
C HIS A 264 -1.31 -5.04 -9.79
N LEU A 265 -2.24 -5.64 -10.57
CA LEU A 265 -3.17 -4.91 -11.43
C LEU A 265 -4.57 -4.90 -10.81
N SER A 266 -5.10 -3.73 -10.50
CA SER A 266 -6.41 -3.58 -9.83
C SER A 266 -7.57 -3.92 -10.78
N LEU A 267 -8.14 -5.13 -10.70
CA LEU A 267 -9.28 -5.60 -11.50
C LEU A 267 -10.61 -5.10 -10.96
N GLN A 268 -10.86 -5.32 -9.69
CA GLN A 268 -12.08 -5.03 -8.92
C GLN A 268 -13.27 -5.94 -9.25
N SER A 269 -13.56 -6.26 -10.50
CA SER A 269 -14.56 -7.24 -10.98
C SER A 269 -14.18 -7.75 -12.36
N GLY A 270 -14.47 -9.01 -12.64
CA GLY A 270 -14.34 -9.60 -13.99
C GLY A 270 -15.60 -9.45 -14.86
N CYS A 271 -16.61 -8.72 -14.40
CA CYS A 271 -17.85 -8.47 -15.13
C CYS A 271 -17.96 -7.00 -15.58
N ASP A 272 -18.13 -6.75 -16.87
CA ASP A 272 -18.17 -5.42 -17.45
C ASP A 272 -19.33 -4.56 -16.92
N ALA A 273 -20.50 -5.15 -16.67
CA ALA A 273 -21.64 -4.42 -16.10
C ALA A 273 -21.30 -3.89 -14.70
N THR A 274 -20.66 -4.71 -13.86
CA THR A 274 -20.19 -4.32 -12.53
C THR A 274 -19.06 -3.28 -12.62
N LEU A 275 -18.06 -3.46 -13.49
CA LEU A 275 -17.00 -2.48 -13.74
C LEU A 275 -17.55 -1.11 -14.14
N LYS A 276 -18.55 -1.07 -15.01
CA LYS A 276 -19.24 0.16 -15.42
C LYS A 276 -19.92 0.84 -14.23
N ARG A 277 -20.64 0.09 -13.38
CA ARG A 277 -21.27 0.64 -12.16
C ARG A 277 -20.21 1.13 -11.15
N MET A 278 -19.05 0.47 -11.08
CA MET A 278 -17.89 0.90 -10.29
C MET A 278 -17.20 2.15 -10.84
N ASN A 279 -17.58 2.65 -12.02
CA ASN A 279 -16.92 3.74 -12.76
C ASN A 279 -15.46 3.38 -13.14
N ARG A 280 -15.20 2.11 -13.48
CA ARG A 280 -13.91 1.70 -14.05
C ARG A 280 -13.87 2.05 -15.54
N ARG A 281 -12.67 2.37 -16.03
CA ARG A 281 -12.46 2.88 -17.40
C ARG A 281 -11.88 1.85 -18.35
N TYR A 282 -11.89 0.60 -17.96
CA TYR A 282 -11.51 -0.58 -18.75
C TYR A 282 -12.60 -1.64 -18.62
N ASP A 283 -12.64 -2.57 -19.54
CA ASP A 283 -13.45 -3.77 -19.51
C ASP A 283 -12.60 -5.03 -19.26
N ALA A 284 -13.24 -6.18 -19.16
CA ALA A 284 -12.56 -7.45 -18.90
C ALA A 284 -11.64 -7.86 -20.07
N ALA A 285 -12.00 -7.54 -21.31
CA ALA A 285 -11.18 -7.88 -22.48
C ALA A 285 -9.90 -7.05 -22.51
N GLU A 286 -9.99 -5.75 -22.29
CA GLU A 286 -8.82 -4.87 -22.16
C GLU A 286 -7.92 -5.32 -20.99
N TYR A 287 -8.50 -5.66 -19.83
CA TYR A 287 -7.73 -6.15 -18.70
C TYR A 287 -6.95 -7.42 -19.04
N ARG A 288 -7.58 -8.38 -19.72
CA ARG A 288 -6.93 -9.62 -20.20
C ARG A 288 -5.74 -9.32 -21.11
N GLU A 289 -5.92 -8.42 -22.08
CA GLU A 289 -4.84 -7.97 -22.97
C GLU A 289 -3.62 -7.48 -22.17
N LYS A 290 -3.85 -6.68 -21.10
CA LYS A 290 -2.73 -6.18 -20.26
C LYS A 290 -2.00 -7.28 -19.51
N CYS A 291 -2.72 -8.29 -19.02
CA CYS A 291 -2.10 -9.48 -18.43
C CYS A 291 -1.27 -10.27 -19.45
N GLU A 292 -1.78 -10.42 -20.68
CA GLU A 292 -1.09 -11.13 -21.77
C GLU A 292 0.16 -10.37 -22.23
N LEU A 293 0.12 -9.02 -22.28
CA LEU A 293 1.30 -8.19 -22.57
C LEU A 293 2.40 -8.40 -21.53
N LEU A 294 2.09 -8.42 -20.24
CA LEU A 294 3.09 -8.71 -19.22
C LEU A 294 3.69 -10.12 -19.37
N ARG A 295 2.86 -11.14 -19.65
CA ARG A 295 3.33 -12.50 -19.90
C ARG A 295 4.14 -12.66 -21.20
N LYS A 296 3.93 -11.80 -22.17
CA LYS A 296 4.71 -11.76 -23.41
C LYS A 296 6.15 -11.32 -23.17
N TYR A 297 6.37 -10.39 -22.27
CA TYR A 297 7.67 -9.76 -22.02
C TYR A 297 8.39 -10.27 -20.78
N PHE A 298 7.69 -10.87 -19.83
CA PHE A 298 8.25 -11.42 -18.60
C PHE A 298 8.01 -12.93 -18.52
N GLU A 299 9.02 -13.68 -18.14
CA GLU A 299 8.90 -15.11 -17.93
C GLU A 299 8.17 -15.37 -16.60
N ASN A 300 6.99 -16.01 -16.69
CA ASN A 300 6.15 -16.39 -15.54
C ASN A 300 5.97 -15.29 -14.47
N PRO A 301 5.54 -14.07 -14.85
CA PRO A 301 5.38 -12.99 -13.89
C PRO A 301 4.28 -13.33 -12.87
N ALA A 302 4.46 -12.92 -11.62
CA ALA A 302 3.43 -12.98 -10.61
C ALA A 302 2.40 -11.87 -10.86
N LEU A 303 1.23 -12.23 -11.35
CA LEU A 303 0.11 -11.31 -11.49
C LEU A 303 -0.79 -11.43 -10.27
N THR A 304 -0.99 -10.32 -9.56
CA THR A 304 -1.88 -10.25 -8.41
C THR A 304 -2.95 -9.18 -8.63
N THR A 305 -4.08 -9.31 -7.93
CA THR A 305 -5.19 -8.38 -8.11
C THR A 305 -6.08 -8.26 -6.89
N ASP A 306 -6.92 -7.22 -6.88
CA ASP A 306 -8.04 -7.06 -5.95
C ASP A 306 -9.36 -7.37 -6.65
N VAL A 307 -10.28 -8.05 -5.94
CA VAL A 307 -11.66 -8.29 -6.38
C VAL A 307 -12.63 -7.93 -5.26
N ILE A 308 -13.65 -7.16 -5.59
CA ILE A 308 -14.75 -6.80 -4.69
C ILE A 308 -15.96 -7.65 -5.05
N VAL A 309 -16.49 -8.41 -4.09
CA VAL A 309 -17.72 -9.20 -4.24
C VAL A 309 -18.88 -8.54 -3.52
N GLY A 310 -20.09 -8.72 -4.05
CA GLY A 310 -21.31 -8.16 -3.48
C GLY A 310 -21.41 -6.65 -3.63
N PHE A 311 -20.92 -6.11 -4.75
CA PHE A 311 -21.13 -4.73 -5.13
C PHE A 311 -22.66 -4.47 -5.33
N PRO A 312 -23.19 -3.26 -5.05
CA PRO A 312 -24.61 -2.99 -5.26
C PRO A 312 -25.11 -3.43 -6.64
N GLN A 313 -26.26 -4.13 -6.65
CA GLN A 313 -26.89 -4.70 -7.86
C GLN A 313 -26.10 -5.80 -8.57
N GLU A 314 -25.05 -6.35 -7.97
CA GLU A 314 -24.33 -7.50 -8.56
C GLU A 314 -25.23 -8.74 -8.56
N SER A 315 -25.72 -9.16 -9.74
CA SER A 315 -26.53 -10.38 -9.86
C SER A 315 -25.69 -11.64 -9.68
N GLU A 316 -26.32 -12.82 -9.64
CA GLU A 316 -25.58 -14.09 -9.58
C GLU A 316 -24.80 -14.33 -10.87
N GLU A 317 -25.39 -14.03 -12.02
CA GLU A 317 -24.75 -14.17 -13.34
C GLU A 317 -23.51 -13.23 -13.46
N GLU A 318 -23.60 -12.02 -12.91
CA GLU A 318 -22.47 -11.09 -12.88
C GLU A 318 -21.34 -11.58 -11.97
N PHE A 319 -21.70 -12.15 -10.81
CA PHE A 319 -20.73 -12.78 -9.91
C PHE A 319 -20.04 -13.98 -10.55
N GLU A 320 -20.82 -14.88 -11.21
CA GLU A 320 -20.29 -16.03 -11.94
C GLU A 320 -19.36 -15.60 -13.07
N ALA A 321 -19.75 -14.60 -13.87
CA ALA A 321 -18.90 -14.04 -14.92
C ALA A 321 -17.58 -13.51 -14.35
N SER A 322 -17.63 -12.82 -13.21
CA SER A 322 -16.43 -12.31 -12.52
C SER A 322 -15.54 -13.44 -12.02
N ARG A 323 -16.12 -14.48 -11.42
CA ARG A 323 -15.40 -15.68 -10.95
C ARG A 323 -14.69 -16.39 -12.13
N ASP A 324 -15.42 -16.63 -13.21
CA ASP A 324 -14.90 -17.35 -14.38
C ASP A 324 -13.80 -16.55 -15.09
N PHE A 325 -13.94 -15.22 -15.12
CA PHE A 325 -12.88 -14.34 -15.61
C PHE A 325 -11.62 -14.46 -14.75
N VAL A 326 -11.73 -14.34 -13.44
CA VAL A 326 -10.59 -14.49 -12.50
C VAL A 326 -9.94 -15.85 -12.65
N ASP A 327 -10.75 -16.92 -12.77
CA ASP A 327 -10.23 -18.27 -13.02
C ASP A 327 -9.42 -18.34 -14.32
N SER A 328 -9.91 -17.74 -15.40
CA SER A 328 -9.27 -17.77 -16.72
C SER A 328 -7.96 -16.99 -16.81
N ILE A 329 -7.77 -15.93 -16.00
CA ILE A 329 -6.54 -15.13 -16.01
C ILE A 329 -5.36 -15.85 -15.37
N ASN A 330 -5.59 -16.81 -14.47
CA ASN A 330 -4.53 -17.48 -13.72
C ASN A 330 -3.63 -16.52 -12.93
N PHE A 331 -4.24 -15.75 -12.03
CA PHE A 331 -3.49 -14.94 -11.08
C PHE A 331 -2.66 -15.84 -10.14
N TYR A 332 -1.52 -15.32 -9.69
CA TYR A 332 -0.82 -15.87 -8.54
C TYR A 332 -1.68 -15.68 -7.28
N GLU A 333 -2.10 -14.46 -7.01
CA GLU A 333 -2.90 -14.15 -5.83
C GLU A 333 -4.01 -13.14 -6.16
N THR A 334 -5.18 -13.37 -5.57
CA THR A 334 -6.33 -12.48 -5.66
C THR A 334 -6.78 -12.09 -4.25
N HIS A 335 -6.68 -10.81 -3.92
CA HIS A 335 -7.20 -10.30 -2.65
C HIS A 335 -8.71 -10.07 -2.76
N ILE A 336 -9.48 -10.79 -1.96
CA ILE A 336 -10.94 -10.79 -2.01
C ILE A 336 -11.50 -9.85 -0.94
N PHE A 337 -12.27 -8.87 -1.38
CA PHE A 337 -12.93 -7.91 -0.51
C PHE A 337 -14.45 -8.01 -0.63
N LYS A 338 -15.15 -8.09 0.49
CA LYS A 338 -16.58 -7.84 0.50
C LYS A 338 -16.82 -6.34 0.34
N TYR A 339 -17.75 -5.96 -0.53
CA TYR A 339 -18.10 -4.54 -0.67
C TYR A 339 -18.45 -3.93 0.70
N SER A 340 -17.77 -2.85 1.06
CA SER A 340 -17.96 -2.09 2.28
C SER A 340 -18.66 -0.76 1.95
N LYS A 341 -19.88 -0.57 2.47
CA LYS A 341 -20.65 0.66 2.27
C LYS A 341 -19.96 1.84 2.96
N ARG A 342 -19.41 2.77 2.19
CA ARG A 342 -18.66 3.94 2.69
C ARG A 342 -19.52 5.19 2.61
N GLN A 343 -19.78 5.87 3.73
CA GLN A 343 -20.45 7.16 3.77
C GLN A 343 -19.73 8.15 2.84
N GLY A 344 -20.48 9.01 2.15
CA GLY A 344 -19.92 9.97 1.19
C GLY A 344 -19.69 9.43 -0.22
N THR A 345 -19.67 8.09 -0.43
CA THR A 345 -19.47 7.49 -1.76
C THR A 345 -20.78 7.35 -2.54
N LYS A 346 -20.66 7.33 -3.88
CA LYS A 346 -21.84 7.11 -4.76
C LYS A 346 -22.46 5.73 -4.56
N ALA A 347 -21.63 4.68 -4.44
CA ALA A 347 -22.10 3.31 -4.27
C ALA A 347 -22.85 3.10 -2.94
N ALA A 348 -22.58 3.89 -1.91
CA ALA A 348 -23.32 3.84 -0.65
C ALA A 348 -24.78 4.26 -0.79
N LYS A 349 -25.10 5.06 -1.82
CA LYS A 349 -26.45 5.57 -2.11
C LYS A 349 -27.18 4.74 -3.18
N MET A 350 -26.54 3.75 -3.77
CA MET A 350 -27.16 2.86 -4.77
C MET A 350 -28.17 1.93 -4.10
N ASP A 351 -29.28 1.69 -4.76
CA ASP A 351 -30.23 0.64 -4.41
C ASP A 351 -29.63 -0.75 -4.70
N GLY A 352 -30.32 -1.81 -4.25
CA GLY A 352 -29.88 -3.17 -4.50
C GLY A 352 -28.59 -3.55 -3.76
N GLN A 353 -28.42 -3.07 -2.53
CA GLN A 353 -27.33 -3.47 -1.63
C GLN A 353 -27.40 -4.98 -1.36
N ILE A 354 -26.31 -5.69 -1.59
CA ILE A 354 -26.24 -7.13 -1.40
C ILE A 354 -26.16 -7.45 0.12
N PRO A 355 -26.96 -8.41 0.61
CA PRO A 355 -26.94 -8.83 2.01
C PRO A 355 -25.58 -9.40 2.43
N GLU A 356 -25.23 -9.24 3.71
CA GLU A 356 -23.90 -9.64 4.20
C GLU A 356 -23.63 -11.15 4.11
N HIS A 357 -24.65 -11.99 4.29
CA HIS A 357 -24.53 -13.43 4.14
C HIS A 357 -24.17 -13.83 2.69
N GLU A 358 -24.75 -13.12 1.71
CA GLU A 358 -24.46 -13.37 0.29
C GLU A 358 -23.05 -12.91 -0.08
N LYS A 359 -22.61 -11.74 0.40
CA LYS A 359 -21.21 -11.30 0.25
C LYS A 359 -20.25 -12.32 0.83
N THR A 360 -20.59 -12.91 1.98
CA THR A 360 -19.78 -13.94 2.64
C THR A 360 -19.72 -15.21 1.79
N ARG A 361 -20.86 -15.67 1.23
CA ARG A 361 -20.92 -16.82 0.32
C ARG A 361 -20.00 -16.60 -0.89
N ARG A 362 -20.15 -15.46 -1.57
CA ARG A 362 -19.34 -15.09 -2.75
C ARG A 362 -17.85 -14.99 -2.40
N SER A 363 -17.54 -14.35 -1.27
CA SER A 363 -16.16 -14.25 -0.79
C SER A 363 -15.52 -15.61 -0.57
N ASN A 364 -16.23 -16.56 0.05
CA ASN A 364 -15.71 -17.92 0.31
C ASN A 364 -15.43 -18.68 -0.99
N ILE A 365 -16.30 -18.56 -2.00
CA ILE A 365 -16.09 -19.16 -3.32
C ILE A 365 -14.80 -18.59 -3.97
N MET A 366 -14.61 -17.28 -3.93
CA MET A 366 -13.43 -16.64 -4.51
C MET A 366 -12.16 -16.96 -3.73
N LEU A 367 -12.21 -17.06 -2.40
CA LEU A 367 -11.07 -17.45 -1.57
C LEU A 367 -10.62 -18.88 -1.87
N GLU A 368 -11.56 -19.81 -2.08
CA GLU A 368 -11.22 -21.18 -2.48
C GLU A 368 -10.60 -21.23 -3.88
N LEU A 369 -11.11 -20.43 -4.83
CA LEU A 369 -10.50 -20.27 -6.15
C LEU A 369 -9.07 -19.72 -6.04
N ASN A 370 -8.88 -18.66 -5.25
CA ASN A 370 -7.57 -18.08 -5.00
C ASN A 370 -6.58 -19.11 -4.45
N ARG A 371 -6.97 -19.87 -3.43
CA ARG A 371 -6.11 -20.93 -2.83
C ARG A 371 -5.61 -21.93 -3.88
N LYS A 372 -6.50 -22.38 -4.78
CA LYS A 372 -6.12 -23.31 -5.87
C LYS A 372 -5.14 -22.68 -6.86
N LYS A 373 -5.35 -21.38 -7.19
CA LYS A 373 -4.48 -20.66 -8.14
C LYS A 373 -3.11 -20.41 -7.54
N MET A 374 -3.05 -19.97 -6.28
CA MET A 374 -1.79 -19.80 -5.56
C MET A 374 -0.98 -21.09 -5.57
N GLN A 375 -1.59 -22.18 -5.10
CA GLN A 375 -0.92 -23.48 -5.06
C GLN A 375 -0.38 -23.89 -6.44
N ARG A 376 -1.18 -23.74 -7.51
CA ARG A 376 -0.74 -24.07 -8.88
C ARG A 376 0.44 -23.21 -9.34
N TYR A 377 0.45 -21.91 -9.01
CA TYR A 377 1.55 -21.03 -9.35
C TYR A 377 2.83 -21.44 -8.60
N GLU A 378 2.71 -21.74 -7.33
CA GLU A 378 3.80 -22.18 -6.45
C GLU A 378 4.39 -23.54 -6.87
N GLU A 379 3.54 -24.51 -7.23
CA GLU A 379 3.96 -25.80 -7.78
C GLU A 379 4.83 -25.65 -9.03
N GLY A 380 4.58 -24.63 -9.84
CA GLY A 380 5.38 -24.30 -11.03
C GLY A 380 6.82 -23.84 -10.72
N TRP A 381 7.12 -23.57 -9.45
CA TRP A 381 8.47 -23.18 -9.00
C TRP A 381 9.27 -24.33 -8.38
N LEU A 382 8.65 -25.48 -8.13
CA LEU A 382 9.36 -26.65 -7.60
C LEU A 382 10.47 -27.12 -8.55
N GLY A 383 11.63 -27.45 -7.99
CA GLY A 383 12.83 -27.83 -8.71
C GLY A 383 13.61 -26.66 -9.33
N LYS A 384 13.17 -25.40 -9.13
CA LYS A 384 13.85 -24.22 -9.62
C LYS A 384 14.67 -23.55 -8.50
N LYS A 385 15.75 -22.90 -8.92
CA LYS A 385 16.51 -22.01 -8.07
C LYS A 385 15.92 -20.60 -8.16
N VAL A 386 15.71 -19.99 -7.01
CA VAL A 386 15.15 -18.63 -6.87
C VAL A 386 16.06 -17.77 -6.01
N GLU A 387 16.20 -16.52 -6.40
CA GLU A 387 16.91 -15.52 -5.60
C GLU A 387 15.98 -14.90 -4.58
N VAL A 388 16.30 -15.01 -3.29
CA VAL A 388 15.52 -14.52 -2.16
C VAL A 388 16.26 -13.39 -1.47
N LEU A 389 15.59 -12.26 -1.26
CA LEU A 389 16.03 -11.24 -0.30
C LEU A 389 15.43 -11.61 1.06
N PHE A 390 16.28 -12.01 2.00
CA PHE A 390 15.86 -12.38 3.35
C PHE A 390 15.62 -11.13 4.22
N GLU A 391 14.52 -11.13 4.98
CA GLU A 391 13.98 -9.93 5.60
C GLU A 391 13.88 -10.02 7.12
N GLU A 392 13.39 -11.13 7.64
CA GLU A 392 13.06 -11.27 9.06
C GLU A 392 13.14 -12.73 9.55
N MET A 393 13.18 -12.88 10.87
CA MET A 393 12.96 -14.17 11.53
C MET A 393 11.47 -14.35 11.80
N THR A 394 10.98 -15.55 11.55
CA THR A 394 9.58 -15.94 11.77
C THR A 394 9.53 -17.29 12.48
N GLU A 395 8.65 -17.44 13.46
CA GLU A 395 8.37 -18.74 14.08
C GLU A 395 7.13 -19.37 13.42
N ARG A 396 7.23 -20.66 13.06
CA ARG A 396 6.10 -21.47 12.58
C ARG A 396 6.19 -22.86 13.17
N ASP A 397 5.12 -23.32 13.81
CA ASP A 397 5.02 -24.65 14.44
C ASP A 397 6.18 -24.96 15.43
N GLY A 398 6.60 -23.95 16.22
CA GLY A 398 7.69 -24.05 17.19
C GLY A 398 9.08 -24.14 16.58
N LYS A 399 9.25 -23.82 15.31
CA LYS A 399 10.54 -23.77 14.60
C LYS A 399 10.82 -22.38 14.07
N ASN A 400 12.08 -21.96 14.14
CA ASN A 400 12.53 -20.70 13.62
C ASN A 400 12.91 -20.81 12.15
N TYR A 401 12.51 -19.79 11.38
CA TYR A 401 12.83 -19.63 9.98
C TYR A 401 13.31 -18.21 9.72
N VAL A 402 14.31 -18.06 8.89
CA VAL A 402 14.54 -16.78 8.22
C VAL A 402 13.68 -16.74 6.97
N THR A 403 12.92 -15.66 6.79
CA THR A 403 11.98 -15.51 5.68
C THR A 403 12.33 -14.31 4.81
N GLY A 404 11.98 -14.40 3.53
CA GLY A 404 12.20 -13.33 2.57
C GLY A 404 11.42 -13.55 1.28
N HIS A 405 11.52 -12.61 0.35
CA HIS A 405 10.76 -12.67 -0.90
C HIS A 405 11.67 -12.84 -2.13
N THR A 406 11.15 -13.59 -3.09
CA THR A 406 11.71 -13.62 -4.45
C THR A 406 11.31 -12.35 -5.23
N LYS A 407 11.87 -12.16 -6.42
CA LYS A 407 11.42 -11.09 -7.32
C LYS A 407 9.94 -11.23 -7.69
N GLU A 408 9.45 -12.47 -7.83
CA GLU A 408 8.06 -12.82 -8.14
C GLU A 408 7.14 -12.78 -6.92
N TYR A 409 7.65 -12.39 -5.76
CA TYR A 409 6.91 -12.21 -4.52
C TYR A 409 6.54 -13.52 -3.79
N LEU A 410 7.16 -14.65 -4.13
CA LEU A 410 7.06 -15.85 -3.29
C LEU A 410 7.76 -15.59 -1.95
N ARG A 411 7.09 -15.84 -0.85
CA ARG A 411 7.71 -15.76 0.48
C ARG A 411 8.35 -17.09 0.83
N ILE A 412 9.65 -17.13 0.95
CA ILE A 412 10.45 -18.33 1.20
C ILE A 412 10.95 -18.33 2.64
N GLY A 413 10.81 -19.48 3.32
CA GLY A 413 11.34 -19.72 4.65
C GLY A 413 12.42 -20.79 4.63
N VAL A 414 13.54 -20.50 5.27
CA VAL A 414 14.65 -21.44 5.48
C VAL A 414 14.82 -21.64 6.99
N PRO A 415 14.88 -22.89 7.50
CA PRO A 415 15.16 -23.14 8.91
C PRO A 415 16.45 -22.42 9.33
N CYS A 416 16.40 -21.68 10.42
CA CYS A 416 17.53 -20.88 10.87
C CYS A 416 17.47 -20.68 12.37
N GLU A 417 18.58 -20.90 13.07
CA GLU A 417 18.68 -20.55 14.49
C GLU A 417 18.83 -19.05 14.67
N PRO A 418 18.25 -18.45 15.72
CA PRO A 418 18.27 -17.00 15.93
C PRO A 418 19.69 -16.38 15.90
N GLU A 419 20.70 -17.09 16.40
CA GLU A 419 22.09 -16.62 16.44
C GLU A 419 22.72 -16.51 15.05
N GLN A 420 22.08 -17.09 14.03
CA GLN A 420 22.55 -17.06 12.64
C GLN A 420 21.79 -16.05 11.77
N ALA A 421 20.79 -15.38 12.32
CA ALA A 421 19.89 -14.46 11.59
C ALA A 421 20.66 -13.38 10.83
N ASP A 422 21.68 -12.77 11.45
CA ASP A 422 22.48 -11.70 10.85
C ASP A 422 23.22 -12.11 9.56
N ARG A 423 23.42 -13.42 9.35
CA ARG A 423 24.03 -13.94 8.11
C ARG A 423 23.06 -14.01 6.95
N TRP A 424 21.78 -13.81 7.22
CA TRP A 424 20.69 -13.94 6.27
C TRP A 424 19.96 -12.64 6.02
N ILE A 425 19.61 -11.91 7.08
CA ILE A 425 18.82 -10.68 6.98
C ILE A 425 19.53 -9.66 6.10
N ASN A 426 18.79 -9.05 5.21
CA ASN A 426 19.25 -8.12 4.17
C ASN A 426 20.29 -8.74 3.19
N GLN A 427 20.28 -10.05 3.00
CA GLN A 427 21.12 -10.74 2.03
C GLN A 427 20.30 -11.35 0.91
N LEU A 428 20.79 -11.22 -0.32
CA LEU A 428 20.30 -11.93 -1.49
C LEU A 428 20.99 -13.30 -1.55
N LYS A 429 20.21 -14.38 -1.54
CA LYS A 429 20.73 -15.74 -1.64
C LYS A 429 19.89 -16.58 -2.59
N GLU A 430 20.56 -17.46 -3.33
CA GLU A 430 19.93 -18.45 -4.21
C GLU A 430 19.48 -19.65 -3.37
N ILE A 431 18.20 -20.00 -3.49
CA ILE A 431 17.56 -21.14 -2.81
C ILE A 431 16.94 -22.06 -3.86
N GLU A 432 17.16 -23.35 -3.77
CA GLU A 432 16.45 -24.35 -4.55
C GLU A 432 15.14 -24.74 -3.86
N LEU A 433 14.03 -24.58 -4.56
CA LEU A 433 12.70 -24.91 -4.06
C LEU A 433 12.42 -26.41 -4.28
N THR A 434 12.64 -27.21 -3.26
CA THR A 434 12.44 -28.67 -3.30
C THR A 434 11.09 -29.10 -2.76
N SER A 435 10.40 -28.25 -2.01
CA SER A 435 9.11 -28.53 -1.38
C SER A 435 8.26 -27.27 -1.23
N LEU A 436 6.94 -27.41 -1.36
CA LEU A 436 5.98 -26.33 -1.04
C LEU A 436 6.04 -25.90 0.43
N SER A 437 6.56 -26.72 1.34
CA SER A 437 6.72 -26.35 2.74
C SER A 437 7.74 -25.22 2.97
N GLN A 438 8.59 -24.92 1.98
CA GLN A 438 9.50 -23.78 2.00
C GLN A 438 8.78 -22.46 1.67
N ILE A 439 7.58 -22.51 1.09
CA ILE A 439 6.76 -21.33 0.80
C ILE A 439 5.92 -21.04 2.05
N MET A 440 6.00 -19.80 2.54
CA MET A 440 5.39 -19.37 3.79
C MET A 440 4.18 -18.46 3.49
N HIS A 441 3.06 -18.72 4.14
CA HIS A 441 1.82 -17.93 3.99
C HIS A 441 1.46 -17.18 5.27
#